data_7126b29e149c1db577a9ee17786c809d
#
_entry.id   7126b29e149c1db577a9ee17786c809d
#
_cell.length_a   1.000
_cell.length_b   1.000
_cell.length_c   1.000
_cell.angle_alpha   90.00
_cell.angle_beta   90.00
_cell.angle_gamma   90.00
#
_symmetry.space_group_name_H-M   'P 1'
#
loop_
_entity.id
_entity.type
_entity.pdbx_description
1 polymer ?
#
loop_
_entity_poly.entity_id
_entity_poly.type
_entity_poly.pdbx_seq_one_letter_code
_entity_poly.pdbx_strand_id
1 'polypeptide(L)'
;MSEEGSKRGLVIRNTGNNYLVRTDEGTDMSCLAKGNFRLKGIRSTSPVVVGDRVKMDINPDGTAYITEIEDRKNYIVRKASNLSKHSHILAANIDLALLCVTVRFPETTTVFIDRFLVTAEAYSVPVVLVFNKTDIYDSDDREYVDGLVHLYSTVGYTCIKTSVLTGEGMNEVRELVCGKITLLAGHS
;
A
#
# COMPACT_ATOMS: atom_id res chain seq x y z
N MET A 1 5.14 31.09 22.65
CA MET A 1 4.17 30.79 21.58
C MET A 1 3.74 29.36 21.83
N SER A 2 2.52 29.18 22.29
CA SER A 2 1.95 27.96 22.85
C SER A 2 1.83 26.86 21.78
N GLU A 3 2.26 25.64 22.11
CA GLU A 3 2.09 24.39 21.33
C GLU A 3 0.61 23.91 21.29
N GLU A 4 -0.34 24.81 21.55
CA GLU A 4 -1.78 24.52 21.59
C GLU A 4 -2.39 24.45 20.19
N GLY A 5 -2.14 23.39 19.43
CA GLY A 5 -2.81 23.21 18.14
C GLY A 5 -2.20 22.19 17.20
N SER A 6 -0.98 21.72 17.47
CA SER A 6 -0.33 20.75 16.59
C SER A 6 -0.73 19.33 16.96
N LYS A 7 -1.39 18.62 16.03
CA LYS A 7 -1.73 17.19 16.17
C LYS A 7 -0.93 16.36 15.20
N ARG A 8 -0.75 15.07 15.51
CA ARG A 8 -0.15 14.06 14.63
C ARG A 8 -1.19 13.06 14.17
N GLY A 9 -0.96 12.48 13.00
CA GLY A 9 -1.83 11.43 12.51
C GLY A 9 -1.31 10.75 11.25
N LEU A 10 -2.07 9.77 10.80
CA LEU A 10 -1.83 8.97 9.62
C LEU A 10 -2.79 9.39 8.50
N VAL A 11 -2.27 9.64 7.32
CA VAL A 11 -3.10 9.90 6.12
C VAL A 11 -3.75 8.59 5.68
N ILE A 12 -5.07 8.50 5.76
CA ILE A 12 -5.84 7.30 5.40
C ILE A 12 -6.60 7.43 4.08
N ARG A 13 -6.75 8.65 3.57
CA ARG A 13 -7.36 8.90 2.25
C ARG A 13 -6.83 10.21 1.66
N ASN A 14 -6.66 10.20 0.34
CA ASN A 14 -6.29 11.36 -0.46
C ASN A 14 -7.30 11.55 -1.60
N THR A 15 -7.88 12.75 -1.72
CA THR A 15 -8.81 13.12 -2.78
C THR A 15 -8.41 14.51 -3.31
N GLY A 16 -7.46 14.53 -4.24
CA GLY A 16 -6.89 15.77 -4.76
C GLY A 16 -6.11 16.55 -3.68
N ASN A 17 -6.62 17.70 -3.26
CA ASN A 17 -6.00 18.53 -2.22
C ASN A 17 -6.57 18.28 -0.81
N ASN A 18 -7.55 17.39 -0.68
CA ASN A 18 -8.17 17.03 0.58
C ASN A 18 -7.63 15.69 1.09
N TYR A 19 -7.18 15.67 2.32
CA TYR A 19 -6.62 14.51 2.99
C TYR A 19 -7.48 14.17 4.20
N LEU A 20 -7.84 12.89 4.34
CA LEU A 20 -8.42 12.40 5.58
C LEU A 20 -7.28 11.85 6.43
N VAL A 21 -7.09 12.42 7.61
CA VAL A 21 -6.03 12.05 8.54
C VAL A 21 -6.67 11.47 9.80
N ARG A 22 -6.26 10.27 10.17
CA ARG A 22 -6.59 9.68 11.46
C ARG A 22 -5.57 10.14 12.48
N THR A 23 -6.02 10.92 13.47
CA THR A 23 -5.16 11.41 14.54
C THR A 23 -4.69 10.24 15.43
N ASP A 24 -3.61 10.45 16.18
CA ASP A 24 -3.12 9.46 17.15
C ASP A 24 -4.14 9.17 18.27
N GLU A 25 -5.11 10.05 18.45
CA GLU A 25 -6.26 9.90 19.36
C GLU A 25 -7.41 9.07 18.75
N GLY A 26 -7.27 8.64 17.46
CA GLY A 26 -8.27 7.82 16.76
C GLY A 26 -9.39 8.63 16.08
N THR A 27 -9.31 9.95 16.02
CA THR A 27 -10.31 10.80 15.36
C THR A 27 -9.94 11.07 13.92
N ASP A 28 -10.88 10.94 13.00
CA ASP A 28 -10.69 11.24 11.58
C ASP A 28 -10.95 12.73 11.31
N MET A 29 -9.96 13.42 10.72
CA MET A 29 -10.02 14.84 10.40
C MET A 29 -9.76 15.09 8.92
N SER A 30 -10.55 15.99 8.32
CA SER A 30 -10.29 16.49 6.97
C SER A 30 -9.26 17.60 7.00
N CYS A 31 -8.19 17.46 6.23
CA CYS A 31 -7.06 18.37 6.22
C CYS A 31 -6.74 18.84 4.80
N LEU A 32 -6.20 20.04 4.70
CA LEU A 32 -5.62 20.59 3.47
C LEU A 32 -4.09 20.56 3.58
N ALA A 33 -3.38 20.44 2.47
CA ALA A 33 -1.93 20.65 2.47
C ALA A 33 -1.59 22.13 2.29
N LYS A 34 -0.70 22.68 3.09
CA LYS A 34 -0.14 24.02 2.85
C LYS A 34 0.72 24.00 1.57
N GLY A 35 0.53 24.99 0.67
CA GLY A 35 0.98 25.01 -0.71
C GLY A 35 2.49 24.90 -1.03
N ASN A 36 3.38 24.63 -0.07
CA ASN A 36 4.82 24.64 -0.26
C ASN A 36 5.55 23.33 0.19
N PHE A 37 4.87 22.18 0.20
CA PHE A 37 5.55 20.94 0.49
C PHE A 37 6.48 20.52 -0.66
N ARG A 38 7.75 20.88 -0.56
CA ARG A 38 8.82 20.31 -1.39
C ARG A 38 9.49 19.19 -0.63
N LEU A 39 9.08 17.96 -0.92
CA LEU A 39 9.86 16.79 -0.47
C LEU A 39 11.25 16.86 -1.10
N LYS A 40 12.30 16.89 -0.27
CA LYS A 40 13.70 16.84 -0.71
C LYS A 40 13.90 15.61 -1.59
N GLY A 41 14.13 15.83 -2.89
CA GLY A 41 14.55 14.78 -3.83
C GLY A 41 13.44 14.05 -4.60
N ILE A 42 12.16 14.22 -4.28
CA ILE A 42 11.07 13.54 -4.99
C ILE A 42 10.21 14.58 -5.74
N ARG A 43 10.27 14.55 -7.07
CA ARG A 43 9.35 15.30 -7.94
C ARG A 43 8.04 14.53 -8.06
N SER A 44 7.17 14.66 -7.06
CA SER A 44 5.82 14.06 -7.08
C SER A 44 4.77 15.14 -7.34
N THR A 45 3.70 14.78 -8.03
CA THR A 45 2.53 15.65 -8.26
C THR A 45 1.70 15.84 -7.01
N SER A 46 1.75 14.91 -6.06
CA SER A 46 1.13 15.03 -4.73
C SER A 46 2.21 14.85 -3.66
N PRO A 47 2.49 15.88 -2.84
CA PRO A 47 3.51 15.77 -1.80
C PRO A 47 3.10 14.81 -0.66
N VAL A 48 1.82 14.74 -0.35
CA VAL A 48 1.24 13.89 0.70
C VAL A 48 0.54 12.71 0.07
N VAL A 49 0.78 11.50 0.59
CA VAL A 49 0.17 10.26 0.10
C VAL A 49 -0.44 9.45 1.25
N VAL A 50 -1.27 8.49 0.91
CA VAL A 50 -1.83 7.56 1.91
C VAL A 50 -0.69 6.79 2.59
N GLY A 51 -0.76 6.66 3.92
CA GLY A 51 0.28 6.07 4.75
C GLY A 51 1.31 7.07 5.30
N ASP A 52 1.30 8.34 4.87
CA ASP A 52 2.17 9.35 5.47
C ASP A 52 1.78 9.64 6.92
N ARG A 53 2.79 9.73 7.78
CA ARG A 53 2.67 10.32 9.11
C ARG A 53 2.87 11.82 8.97
N VAL A 54 1.93 12.59 9.52
CA VAL A 54 1.89 14.05 9.34
C VAL A 54 1.67 14.77 10.64
N LYS A 55 2.18 16.01 10.71
CA LYS A 55 1.76 16.99 11.71
C LYS A 55 0.76 17.94 11.09
N MET A 56 -0.20 18.36 11.88
CA MET A 56 -1.31 19.23 11.47
C MET A 56 -1.49 20.37 12.45
N ASP A 57 -1.77 21.55 11.94
CA ASP A 57 -2.26 22.69 12.73
C ASP A 57 -3.76 22.82 12.53
N ILE A 58 -4.47 23.07 13.61
CA ILE A 58 -5.92 23.30 13.61
C ILE A 58 -6.16 24.78 13.90
N ASN A 59 -6.83 25.45 12.96
CA ASN A 59 -7.21 26.83 13.12
C ASN A 59 -8.42 26.99 14.06
N PRO A 60 -8.65 28.16 14.61
CA PRO A 60 -9.81 28.46 15.47
C PRO A 60 -11.16 28.23 14.78
N ASP A 61 -11.22 28.28 13.44
CA ASP A 61 -12.41 28.00 12.62
C ASP A 61 -12.65 26.51 12.38
N GLY A 62 -11.79 25.64 12.94
CA GLY A 62 -11.86 24.17 12.78
C GLY A 62 -11.21 23.64 11.52
N THR A 63 -10.64 24.49 10.65
CA THR A 63 -9.88 24.02 9.48
C THR A 63 -8.52 23.45 9.91
N ALA A 64 -8.17 22.27 9.38
CA ALA A 64 -6.90 21.61 9.65
C ALA A 64 -5.97 21.67 8.43
N TYR A 65 -4.71 21.97 8.67
CA TYR A 65 -3.68 22.02 7.64
C TYR A 65 -2.50 21.11 7.98
N ILE A 66 -2.11 20.26 7.04
CA ILE A 66 -0.87 19.50 7.14
C ILE A 66 0.29 20.50 7.02
N THR A 67 1.16 20.50 8.02
CA THR A 67 2.31 21.41 8.11
C THR A 67 3.64 20.70 7.93
N GLU A 68 3.72 19.39 8.21
CA GLU A 68 4.92 18.59 8.09
C GLU A 68 4.57 17.16 7.70
N ILE A 69 5.44 16.53 6.89
CA ILE A 69 5.41 15.10 6.58
C ILE A 69 6.64 14.49 7.26
N GLU A 70 6.42 13.47 8.11
CA GLU A 70 7.51 12.74 8.75
C GLU A 70 8.27 11.88 7.72
N ASP A 71 9.52 11.52 8.04
CA ASP A 71 10.34 10.69 7.18
C ASP A 71 9.66 9.34 6.90
N ARG A 72 9.62 8.96 5.64
CA ARG A 72 9.03 7.69 5.18
C ARG A 72 10.03 6.55 5.38
N LYS A 73 9.60 5.45 6.02
CA LYS A 73 10.41 4.23 6.10
C LYS A 73 10.53 3.53 4.74
N ASN A 74 9.48 3.58 3.94
CA ASN A 74 9.39 3.04 2.59
C ASN A 74 8.21 3.66 1.83
N TYR A 75 8.11 3.36 0.56
CA TYR A 75 6.97 3.76 -0.28
C TYR A 75 6.92 2.90 -1.54
N ILE A 76 5.79 2.88 -2.23
CA ILE A 76 5.66 2.23 -3.53
C ILE A 76 5.31 3.26 -4.60
N VAL A 77 5.94 3.13 -5.76
CA VAL A 77 5.75 4.03 -6.88
C VAL A 77 5.06 3.34 -8.05
N ARG A 78 4.21 4.07 -8.74
CA ARG A 78 3.75 3.72 -10.06
C ARG A 78 4.52 4.54 -11.08
N LYS A 79 5.25 3.87 -11.97
CA LYS A 79 5.92 4.55 -13.07
C LYS A 79 4.86 5.13 -14.01
N ALA A 80 4.93 6.44 -14.27
CA ALA A 80 4.02 7.06 -15.23
C ALA A 80 4.25 6.48 -16.63
N SER A 81 3.17 6.24 -17.36
CA SER A 81 3.24 5.85 -18.78
C SER A 81 3.91 6.95 -19.58
N ASN A 82 4.97 6.63 -20.25
CA ASN A 82 5.75 7.24 -21.36
C ASN A 82 5.92 8.76 -21.52
N LEU A 83 5.17 9.66 -20.89
CA LEU A 83 5.24 11.11 -21.18
C LEU A 83 5.53 12.01 -19.98
N SER A 84 5.47 11.54 -18.75
CA SER A 84 5.81 12.34 -17.58
C SER A 84 7.08 11.80 -16.91
N LYS A 85 8.05 12.68 -16.66
CA LYS A 85 9.25 12.38 -15.85
C LYS A 85 8.93 12.25 -14.35
N HIS A 86 7.66 12.18 -13.98
CA HIS A 86 7.21 12.15 -12.59
C HIS A 86 6.71 10.76 -12.22
N SER A 87 7.37 10.13 -11.25
CA SER A 87 6.85 8.94 -10.59
C SER A 87 5.76 9.34 -9.59
N HIS A 88 4.66 8.58 -9.57
CA HIS A 88 3.61 8.78 -8.57
C HIS A 88 3.82 7.80 -7.42
N ILE A 89 4.05 8.33 -6.22
CA ILE A 89 4.01 7.52 -5.02
C ILE A 89 2.53 7.16 -4.77
N LEU A 90 2.26 5.86 -4.66
CA LEU A 90 0.90 5.34 -4.42
C LEU A 90 0.58 5.31 -2.93
N ALA A 91 1.53 4.85 -2.12
CA ALA A 91 1.41 4.76 -0.67
C ALA A 91 2.79 4.78 -0.03
N ALA A 92 2.86 5.16 1.25
CA ALA A 92 4.07 5.21 2.06
C ALA A 92 3.89 4.46 3.39
N ASN A 93 5.02 4.19 4.07
CA ASN A 93 5.06 3.55 5.38
C ASN A 93 4.32 2.21 5.43
N ILE A 94 4.45 1.42 4.35
CA ILE A 94 3.79 0.13 4.17
C ILE A 94 4.49 -0.91 5.03
N ASP A 95 3.73 -1.64 5.86
CA ASP A 95 4.23 -2.75 6.66
C ASP A 95 4.26 -4.05 5.86
N LEU A 96 3.30 -4.20 4.93
CA LEU A 96 3.11 -5.40 4.14
C LEU A 96 2.39 -5.09 2.82
N ALA A 97 2.83 -5.67 1.71
CA ALA A 97 2.06 -5.73 0.49
C ALA A 97 1.54 -7.16 0.27
N LEU A 98 0.23 -7.29 0.05
CA LEU A 98 -0.38 -8.54 -0.41
C LEU A 98 -0.53 -8.45 -1.92
N LEU A 99 0.18 -9.29 -2.67
CA LEU A 99 -0.01 -9.44 -4.10
C LEU A 99 -0.99 -10.59 -4.36
N CYS A 100 -2.21 -10.24 -4.74
CA CYS A 100 -3.23 -11.21 -5.14
C CYS A 100 -2.91 -11.75 -6.54
N VAL A 101 -2.65 -13.04 -6.60
CA VAL A 101 -2.33 -13.80 -7.80
C VAL A 101 -3.48 -14.75 -8.11
N THR A 102 -3.91 -14.80 -9.36
CA THR A 102 -4.86 -15.80 -9.86
C THR A 102 -4.33 -16.37 -11.18
N VAL A 103 -4.47 -17.67 -11.39
CA VAL A 103 -4.03 -18.31 -12.64
C VAL A 103 -5.12 -18.30 -13.70
N ARG A 104 -6.38 -18.01 -13.28
CA ARG A 104 -7.53 -17.81 -14.19
C ARG A 104 -8.42 -16.66 -13.69
N PHE A 105 -9.07 -15.99 -14.59
CA PHE A 105 -10.15 -15.01 -14.40
C PHE A 105 -9.92 -13.92 -13.34
N PRO A 106 -8.97 -12.98 -13.59
CA PRO A 106 -8.00 -12.89 -14.70
C PRO A 106 -6.72 -13.66 -14.40
N GLU A 107 -5.95 -13.98 -15.44
CA GLU A 107 -4.61 -14.55 -15.29
C GLU A 107 -3.62 -13.49 -14.82
N THR A 108 -2.83 -13.81 -13.79
CA THR A 108 -1.70 -13.02 -13.33
C THR A 108 -0.41 -13.67 -13.85
N THR A 109 0.24 -13.04 -14.82
CA THR A 109 1.47 -13.57 -15.40
C THR A 109 2.64 -13.53 -14.43
N THR A 110 3.59 -14.47 -14.55
CA THR A 110 4.83 -14.47 -13.75
C THR A 110 5.63 -13.18 -13.97
N VAL A 111 5.63 -12.64 -15.18
CA VAL A 111 6.27 -11.35 -15.49
C VAL A 111 5.69 -10.20 -14.65
N PHE A 112 4.38 -10.21 -14.41
CA PHE A 112 3.77 -9.20 -13.53
C PHE A 112 4.19 -9.40 -12.08
N ILE A 113 4.18 -10.65 -11.60
CA ILE A 113 4.61 -11.00 -10.24
C ILE A 113 6.06 -10.53 -10.03
N ASP A 114 6.98 -10.94 -10.91
CA ASP A 114 8.41 -10.61 -10.81
C ASP A 114 8.67 -9.10 -10.81
N ARG A 115 8.00 -8.35 -11.70
CA ARG A 115 8.11 -6.90 -11.75
C ARG A 115 7.60 -6.23 -10.47
N PHE A 116 6.53 -6.76 -9.90
CA PHE A 116 6.00 -6.24 -8.64
C PHE A 116 7.00 -6.50 -7.50
N LEU A 117 7.52 -7.73 -7.40
CA LEU A 117 8.50 -8.13 -6.39
C LEU A 117 9.77 -7.29 -6.47
N VAL A 118 10.35 -7.15 -7.67
CA VAL A 118 11.55 -6.30 -7.87
C VAL A 118 11.29 -4.84 -7.46
N THR A 119 10.10 -4.33 -7.77
CA THR A 119 9.73 -2.97 -7.36
C THR A 119 9.60 -2.86 -5.85
N ALA A 120 8.97 -3.82 -5.21
CA ALA A 120 8.78 -3.84 -3.76
C ALA A 120 10.13 -3.94 -3.02
N GLU A 121 11.03 -4.81 -3.48
CA GLU A 121 12.40 -4.93 -2.96
C GLU A 121 13.17 -3.61 -3.08
N ALA A 122 13.12 -2.96 -4.26
CA ALA A 122 13.82 -1.69 -4.50
C ALA A 122 13.39 -0.57 -3.54
N TYR A 123 12.19 -0.67 -2.97
CA TYR A 123 11.65 0.31 -2.01
C TYR A 123 11.47 -0.26 -0.60
N SER A 124 12.05 -1.43 -0.31
CA SER A 124 12.01 -2.10 1.01
C SER A 124 10.58 -2.33 1.52
N VAL A 125 9.68 -2.78 0.65
CA VAL A 125 8.31 -3.15 0.99
C VAL A 125 8.20 -4.67 1.07
N PRO A 126 7.93 -5.26 2.26
CA PRO A 126 7.71 -6.70 2.39
C PRO A 126 6.49 -7.16 1.59
N VAL A 127 6.61 -8.32 0.92
CA VAL A 127 5.52 -8.86 0.08
C VAL A 127 5.14 -10.27 0.52
N VAL A 128 3.84 -10.54 0.52
CA VAL A 128 3.24 -11.88 0.60
C VAL A 128 2.45 -12.13 -0.68
N LEU A 129 2.66 -13.28 -1.31
CA LEU A 129 1.92 -13.74 -2.48
C LEU A 129 0.67 -14.49 -2.02
N VAL A 130 -0.49 -14.05 -2.47
CA VAL A 130 -1.80 -14.64 -2.12
C VAL A 130 -2.38 -15.26 -3.39
N PHE A 131 -2.26 -16.58 -3.54
CA PHE A 131 -2.81 -17.34 -4.66
C PHE A 131 -4.29 -17.59 -4.40
N ASN A 132 -5.14 -16.73 -4.95
CA ASN A 132 -6.58 -16.70 -4.67
C ASN A 132 -7.39 -17.48 -5.71
N LYS A 133 -8.64 -17.79 -5.34
CA LYS A 133 -9.63 -18.55 -6.13
C LYS A 133 -9.29 -20.04 -6.31
N THR A 134 -8.68 -20.67 -5.31
CA THR A 134 -8.35 -22.11 -5.35
C THR A 134 -9.56 -23.01 -5.56
N ASP A 135 -10.76 -22.50 -5.24
CA ASP A 135 -12.05 -23.18 -5.42
C ASP A 135 -12.43 -23.45 -6.88
N ILE A 136 -11.91 -22.64 -7.83
CA ILE A 136 -12.24 -22.78 -9.26
C ILE A 136 -11.16 -23.52 -10.07
N TYR A 137 -10.07 -23.95 -9.42
CA TYR A 137 -8.92 -24.56 -10.10
C TYR A 137 -9.14 -26.06 -10.33
N ASP A 138 -8.90 -26.49 -11.57
CA ASP A 138 -8.80 -27.89 -11.92
C ASP A 138 -7.45 -28.52 -11.49
N SER A 139 -7.16 -29.77 -11.87
CA SER A 139 -5.92 -30.45 -11.52
C SER A 139 -4.68 -29.75 -12.06
N ASP A 140 -4.74 -29.28 -13.30
CA ASP A 140 -3.59 -28.68 -14.00
C ASP A 140 -3.29 -27.29 -13.41
N ASP A 141 -4.34 -26.52 -13.11
CA ASP A 141 -4.22 -25.23 -12.41
C ASP A 141 -3.59 -25.40 -11.03
N ARG A 142 -4.00 -26.44 -10.29
CA ARG A 142 -3.47 -26.71 -8.96
C ARG A 142 -2.00 -27.09 -9.01
N GLU A 143 -1.61 -27.93 -9.95
CA GLU A 143 -0.21 -28.31 -10.17
C GLU A 143 0.63 -27.08 -10.53
N TYR A 144 0.11 -26.22 -11.39
CA TYR A 144 0.77 -24.96 -11.77
C TYR A 144 0.92 -24.01 -10.56
N VAL A 145 -0.12 -23.82 -9.77
CA VAL A 145 -0.06 -23.02 -8.54
C VAL A 145 0.94 -23.60 -7.56
N ASP A 146 0.98 -24.93 -7.39
CA ASP A 146 1.95 -25.60 -6.50
C ASP A 146 3.39 -25.35 -6.97
N GLY A 147 3.63 -25.38 -8.28
CA GLY A 147 4.91 -25.03 -8.87
C GLY A 147 5.30 -23.58 -8.59
N LEU A 148 4.37 -22.63 -8.73
CA LEU A 148 4.61 -21.21 -8.42
C LEU A 148 4.88 -20.99 -6.93
N VAL A 149 4.09 -21.62 -6.05
CA VAL A 149 4.30 -21.55 -4.59
C VAL A 149 5.69 -22.08 -4.24
N HIS A 150 6.08 -23.23 -4.79
CA HIS A 150 7.41 -23.79 -4.59
C HIS A 150 8.51 -22.82 -5.05
N LEU A 151 8.38 -22.28 -6.27
CA LEU A 151 9.34 -21.32 -6.86
C LEU A 151 9.55 -20.12 -5.95
N TYR A 152 8.47 -19.40 -5.63
CA TYR A 152 8.58 -18.15 -4.86
C TYR A 152 8.94 -18.38 -3.40
N SER A 153 8.51 -19.49 -2.79
CA SER A 153 8.93 -19.85 -1.43
C SER A 153 10.42 -20.18 -1.35
N THR A 154 10.98 -20.82 -2.40
CA THR A 154 12.42 -21.13 -2.46
C THR A 154 13.28 -19.87 -2.51
N VAL A 155 12.79 -18.79 -3.13
CA VAL A 155 13.49 -17.50 -3.13
C VAL A 155 13.14 -16.60 -1.93
N GLY A 156 12.36 -17.11 -0.98
CA GLY A 156 12.15 -16.47 0.33
C GLY A 156 10.83 -15.71 0.50
N TYR A 157 9.90 -15.75 -0.46
CA TYR A 157 8.60 -15.12 -0.31
C TYR A 157 7.59 -16.02 0.43
N THR A 158 6.81 -15.44 1.32
CA THR A 158 5.65 -16.13 1.89
C THR A 158 4.55 -16.25 0.83
N CYS A 159 4.03 -17.47 0.65
CA CYS A 159 2.98 -17.80 -0.31
C CYS A 159 1.79 -18.42 0.42
N ILE A 160 0.59 -17.90 0.23
CA ILE A 160 -0.65 -18.40 0.84
C ILE A 160 -1.64 -18.73 -0.27
N LYS A 161 -2.25 -19.91 -0.21
CA LYS A 161 -3.38 -20.28 -1.05
C LYS A 161 -4.66 -19.86 -0.39
N THR A 162 -5.56 -19.24 -1.15
CA THR A 162 -6.82 -18.72 -0.59
C THR A 162 -8.00 -18.96 -1.50
N SER A 163 -9.17 -19.08 -0.88
CA SER A 163 -10.46 -18.92 -1.52
C SER A 163 -11.39 -18.14 -0.61
N VAL A 164 -11.85 -17.00 -1.07
CA VAL A 164 -12.85 -16.19 -0.35
C VAL A 164 -14.18 -16.95 -0.23
N LEU A 165 -14.49 -17.75 -1.25
CA LEU A 165 -15.76 -18.52 -1.29
C LEU A 165 -15.78 -19.64 -0.25
N THR A 166 -14.68 -20.39 -0.10
CA THR A 166 -14.61 -21.52 0.84
C THR A 166 -14.05 -21.13 2.21
N GLY A 167 -13.38 -19.97 2.31
CA GLY A 167 -12.70 -19.52 3.51
C GLY A 167 -11.26 -20.06 3.64
N GLU A 168 -10.77 -20.86 2.69
CA GLU A 168 -9.40 -21.38 2.69
C GLU A 168 -8.37 -20.26 2.79
N GLY A 169 -7.39 -20.36 3.70
CA GLY A 169 -6.30 -19.42 3.91
C GLY A 169 -6.70 -18.03 4.45
N MET A 170 -8.01 -17.74 4.60
CA MET A 170 -8.48 -16.40 4.97
C MET A 170 -8.12 -16.01 6.41
N ASN A 171 -8.02 -16.97 7.33
CA ASN A 171 -7.61 -16.69 8.71
C ASN A 171 -6.13 -16.31 8.76
N GLU A 172 -5.28 -17.02 8.02
CA GLU A 172 -3.85 -16.71 7.90
C GLU A 172 -3.62 -15.30 7.34
N VAL A 173 -4.34 -14.93 6.27
CA VAL A 173 -4.29 -13.57 5.72
C VAL A 173 -4.75 -12.54 6.76
N ARG A 174 -5.83 -12.81 7.51
CA ARG A 174 -6.33 -11.91 8.54
C ARG A 174 -5.31 -11.66 9.66
N GLU A 175 -4.63 -12.71 10.12
CA GLU A 175 -3.58 -12.61 11.13
C GLU A 175 -2.40 -11.80 10.63
N LEU A 176 -1.99 -12.02 9.37
CA LEU A 176 -0.88 -11.30 8.75
C LEU A 176 -1.12 -9.79 8.62
N VAL A 177 -2.34 -9.36 8.33
CA VAL A 177 -2.66 -7.93 8.12
C VAL A 177 -3.04 -7.21 9.42
N CYS A 178 -3.32 -7.94 10.49
CA CYS A 178 -3.77 -7.36 11.74
C CYS A 178 -2.74 -6.35 12.29
N GLY A 179 -3.18 -5.13 12.56
CA GLY A 179 -2.34 -4.05 13.09
C GLY A 179 -1.30 -3.49 12.11
N LYS A 180 -1.39 -3.79 10.81
CA LYS A 180 -0.43 -3.35 9.79
C LYS A 180 -1.04 -2.42 8.76
N ILE A 181 -0.24 -1.48 8.28
CA ILE A 181 -0.55 -0.72 7.07
C ILE A 181 -0.26 -1.65 5.88
N THR A 182 -1.33 -2.15 5.26
CA THR A 182 -1.23 -3.16 4.21
C THR A 182 -1.64 -2.60 2.86
N LEU A 183 -0.77 -2.78 1.86
CA LEU A 183 -1.10 -2.53 0.45
C LEU A 183 -1.68 -3.80 -0.18
N LEU A 184 -2.87 -3.70 -0.77
CA LEU A 184 -3.44 -4.76 -1.59
C LEU A 184 -3.19 -4.43 -3.06
N ALA A 185 -2.58 -5.35 -3.79
CA ALA A 185 -2.27 -5.24 -5.21
C ALA A 185 -2.69 -6.52 -5.96
N GLY A 186 -2.96 -6.40 -7.25
CA GLY A 186 -3.35 -7.53 -8.11
C GLY A 186 -3.98 -7.06 -9.42
N HIS A 187 -4.27 -7.98 -10.31
CA HIS A 187 -5.08 -7.73 -11.51
C HIS A 187 -6.57 -7.76 -11.16
N SER A 188 -7.33 -6.86 -11.79
CA SER A 188 -8.79 -6.79 -11.70
C SER A 188 -9.41 -6.96 -13.08
#